data_238691f55c5dfd3d686f5c5172957cfa
#
_entry.id   238691f55c5dfd3d686f5c5172957cfa
#
_cell.length_a   1.000
_cell.length_b   1.000
_cell.length_c   1.000
_cell.angle_alpha   90.00
_cell.angle_beta   90.00
_cell.angle_gamma   90.00
#
_symmetry.space_group_name_H-M   'P 1'
#
loop_
_entity.id
_entity.type
_entity.pdbx_description
1 polymer ?
#
loop_
_entity_poly.entity_id
_entity_poly.type
_entity_poly.pdbx_seq_one_letter_code
_entity_poly.pdbx_strand_id
1 'polypeptide(L)'
;MGGVINTGSRLIPLSLAWRSLADHQSAAANDIRQMIQDNRLRLMQLAGPGARFTWWGEDGNGDAFLTAWAWYADWQASQALGVTQQPEYWQHMLDSYAEQADNMPLLHRALVLAWAQEMNLPCKTLLKGLDEAIARRGTKTEDFSEEDTRDINDSLILDTPESPLADAVANVLTMTLLKKAQLKSTVMPQVQQYAWDKAVNSNQPLAHTVVLLNSGGDATQAAAILSGLTAEQSTIERALAMNWLAKYMATMPSVVLPAPAGAWAKHKLT
;
A
#
# COMPACT_ATOMS: atom_id res chain seq x y z
N MET A 1 11.51 -13.71 14.80
CA MET A 1 10.06 -13.50 14.84
C MET A 1 9.74 -12.21 14.14
N GLY A 2 8.82 -12.19 13.18
CA GLY A 2 8.48 -10.96 12.45
C GLY A 2 7.69 -9.98 13.29
N GLY A 3 8.08 -8.69 13.25
CA GLY A 3 7.32 -7.60 13.83
C GLY A 3 6.01 -7.32 13.08
N VAL A 4 5.37 -6.20 13.38
CA VAL A 4 4.07 -5.77 12.80
C VAL A 4 4.10 -5.77 11.26
N ILE A 5 5.17 -5.21 10.66
CA ILE A 5 5.34 -5.16 9.20
C ILE A 5 5.27 -6.55 8.58
N ASN A 6 6.06 -7.49 9.08
CA ASN A 6 6.11 -8.83 8.50
C ASN A 6 4.81 -9.61 8.74
N THR A 7 4.20 -9.49 9.90
CA THR A 7 2.95 -10.15 10.22
C THR A 7 1.82 -9.64 9.33
N GLY A 8 1.67 -8.31 9.22
CA GLY A 8 0.68 -7.69 8.32
C GLY A 8 0.93 -8.02 6.86
N SER A 9 2.20 -7.98 6.41
CA SER A 9 2.55 -8.28 5.01
C SER A 9 2.25 -9.71 4.59
N ARG A 10 2.20 -10.66 5.53
CA ARG A 10 1.79 -12.06 5.25
C ARG A 10 0.28 -12.20 5.06
N LEU A 11 -0.52 -11.39 5.75
CA LEU A 11 -1.96 -11.45 5.65
C LEU A 11 -2.49 -11.09 4.25
N ILE A 12 -1.81 -10.19 3.54
CA ILE A 12 -2.23 -9.77 2.20
C ILE A 12 -2.18 -10.93 1.19
N PRO A 13 -1.02 -11.58 0.94
CA PRO A 13 -0.97 -12.69 -0.01
C PRO A 13 -1.80 -13.90 0.44
N LEU A 14 -1.90 -14.17 1.74
CA LEU A 14 -2.77 -15.23 2.25
C LEU A 14 -4.24 -14.95 1.95
N SER A 15 -4.67 -13.70 2.10
CA SER A 15 -6.04 -13.28 1.79
C SER A 15 -6.33 -13.38 0.29
N LEU A 16 -5.37 -13.02 -0.57
CA LEU A 16 -5.48 -13.20 -2.02
C LEU A 16 -5.54 -14.68 -2.40
N ALA A 17 -4.68 -15.52 -1.80
CA ALA A 17 -4.68 -16.98 -2.03
C ALA A 17 -6.02 -17.60 -1.62
N TRP A 18 -6.57 -17.23 -0.47
CA TRP A 18 -7.88 -17.68 -0.02
C TRP A 18 -8.97 -17.35 -1.03
N ARG A 19 -9.03 -16.10 -1.51
CA ARG A 19 -10.03 -15.64 -2.47
C ARG A 19 -9.92 -16.34 -3.82
N SER A 20 -8.73 -16.79 -4.22
CA SER A 20 -8.48 -17.48 -5.50
C SER A 20 -8.82 -18.97 -5.48
N LEU A 21 -9.09 -19.56 -4.31
CA LEU A 21 -9.46 -20.97 -4.21
C LEU A 21 -10.86 -21.23 -4.77
N ALA A 22 -10.96 -22.26 -5.63
CA ALA A 22 -12.25 -22.73 -6.16
C ALA A 22 -13.05 -23.51 -5.11
N ASP A 23 -12.36 -24.20 -4.19
CA ASP A 23 -12.97 -25.02 -3.14
C ASP A 23 -12.42 -24.62 -1.74
N HIS A 24 -13.25 -23.92 -0.97
CA HIS A 24 -12.93 -23.51 0.40
C HIS A 24 -13.06 -24.64 1.45
N GLN A 25 -13.46 -25.84 1.04
CA GLN A 25 -13.55 -27.03 1.88
C GLN A 25 -12.34 -27.97 1.73
N SER A 26 -11.43 -27.67 0.81
CA SER A 26 -10.23 -28.48 0.57
C SER A 26 -9.25 -28.45 1.75
N ALA A 27 -8.32 -29.40 1.80
CA ALA A 27 -7.24 -29.40 2.77
C ALA A 27 -6.35 -28.15 2.64
N ALA A 28 -6.04 -27.74 1.41
CA ALA A 28 -5.28 -26.51 1.13
C ALA A 28 -6.01 -25.26 1.66
N ALA A 29 -7.33 -25.21 1.53
CA ALA A 29 -8.14 -24.11 2.09
C ALA A 29 -8.07 -24.08 3.61
N ASN A 30 -8.12 -25.23 4.28
CA ASN A 30 -7.98 -25.32 5.73
C ASN A 30 -6.62 -24.81 6.21
N ASP A 31 -5.54 -25.16 5.51
CA ASP A 31 -4.18 -24.72 5.81
C ASP A 31 -4.07 -23.18 5.67
N ILE A 32 -4.57 -22.63 4.58
CA ILE A 32 -4.56 -21.17 4.35
C ILE A 32 -5.39 -20.47 5.41
N ARG A 33 -6.58 -20.94 5.73
CA ARG A 33 -7.43 -20.40 6.79
C ARG A 33 -6.69 -20.38 8.12
N GLN A 34 -6.05 -21.47 8.49
CA GLN A 34 -5.30 -21.56 9.73
C GLN A 34 -4.14 -20.56 9.74
N MET A 35 -3.40 -20.44 8.65
CA MET A 35 -2.31 -19.46 8.52
C MET A 35 -2.82 -18.02 8.65
N ILE A 36 -3.98 -17.70 8.09
CA ILE A 36 -4.61 -16.37 8.25
C ILE A 36 -4.96 -16.13 9.73
N GLN A 37 -5.62 -17.08 10.38
CA GLN A 37 -6.04 -16.97 11.78
C GLN A 37 -4.83 -16.81 12.70
N ASP A 38 -3.78 -17.60 12.52
CA ASP A 38 -2.56 -17.52 13.32
C ASP A 38 -1.85 -16.17 13.16
N ASN A 39 -1.78 -15.63 11.94
CA ASN A 39 -1.19 -14.31 11.71
C ASN A 39 -2.07 -13.17 12.25
N ARG A 40 -3.40 -13.27 12.19
CA ARG A 40 -4.30 -12.33 12.83
C ARG A 40 -4.12 -12.34 14.36
N LEU A 41 -4.09 -13.51 14.96
CA LEU A 41 -3.84 -13.65 16.40
C LEU A 41 -2.49 -13.06 16.78
N ARG A 42 -1.45 -13.36 16.00
CA ARG A 42 -0.12 -12.78 16.22
C ARG A 42 -0.13 -11.26 16.15
N LEU A 43 -0.85 -10.69 15.19
CA LEU A 43 -1.00 -9.25 15.06
C LEU A 43 -1.67 -8.64 16.31
N MET A 44 -2.76 -9.26 16.80
CA MET A 44 -3.43 -8.82 18.03
C MET A 44 -2.50 -8.82 19.25
N GLN A 45 -1.62 -9.83 19.35
CA GLN A 45 -0.63 -9.91 20.43
C GLN A 45 0.44 -8.80 20.39
N LEU A 46 0.65 -8.18 19.22
CA LEU A 46 1.57 -7.07 19.03
C LEU A 46 0.92 -5.69 19.26
N ALA A 47 -0.40 -5.65 19.40
CA ALA A 47 -1.12 -4.41 19.65
C ALA A 47 -0.83 -3.89 21.08
N GLY A 48 -0.50 -2.62 21.16
CA GLY A 48 -0.34 -1.89 22.42
C GLY A 48 -1.63 -1.23 22.89
N PRO A 49 -1.53 -0.35 23.89
CA PRO A 49 -2.66 0.40 24.39
C PRO A 49 -3.40 1.17 23.31
N GLY A 50 -4.72 1.20 23.38
CA GLY A 50 -5.55 1.87 22.36
C GLY A 50 -5.51 1.20 20.98
N ALA A 51 -5.18 -0.09 20.92
CA ALA A 51 -5.05 -0.85 19.68
C ALA A 51 -4.07 -0.20 18.68
N ARG A 52 -3.02 0.43 19.17
CA ARG A 52 -1.94 1.05 18.40
C ARG A 52 -0.71 0.14 18.36
N PHE A 53 0.07 0.28 17.32
CA PHE A 53 1.24 -0.55 17.08
C PHE A 53 2.53 0.27 17.12
N THR A 54 3.56 -0.32 17.69
CA THR A 54 4.94 0.17 17.64
C THR A 54 5.81 -0.79 16.83
N TRP A 55 7.00 -0.34 16.46
CA TRP A 55 7.93 -1.16 15.66
C TRP A 55 8.27 -2.51 16.31
N TRP A 56 8.33 -2.56 17.64
CA TRP A 56 8.81 -3.72 18.39
C TRP A 56 7.84 -4.23 19.46
N GLY A 57 6.62 -3.70 19.53
CA GLY A 57 5.65 -4.06 20.57
C GLY A 57 5.96 -3.43 21.93
N GLU A 58 6.70 -2.32 21.95
CA GLU A 58 7.03 -1.58 23.17
C GLU A 58 5.88 -0.67 23.60
N ASP A 59 5.82 -0.36 24.89
CA ASP A 59 4.84 0.59 25.44
C ASP A 59 5.12 2.00 24.88
N GLY A 60 4.13 2.58 24.23
CA GLY A 60 4.24 3.92 23.65
C GLY A 60 2.94 4.35 22.96
N ASN A 61 2.92 5.60 22.45
CA ASN A 61 1.75 6.15 21.76
C ASN A 61 1.46 5.51 20.39
N GLY A 62 2.26 4.53 19.99
CA GLY A 62 2.16 3.86 18.69
C GLY A 62 2.66 4.73 17.53
N ASP A 63 2.86 4.09 16.40
CA ASP A 63 3.20 4.71 15.12
C ASP A 63 1.97 4.68 14.23
N ALA A 64 1.58 5.82 13.67
CA ALA A 64 0.35 5.93 12.89
C ALA A 64 0.39 5.12 11.60
N PHE A 65 1.55 5.03 10.94
CA PHE A 65 1.72 4.24 9.74
C PHE A 65 1.62 2.74 10.03
N LEU A 66 2.30 2.25 11.07
CA LEU A 66 2.24 0.86 11.49
C LEU A 66 0.84 0.46 11.95
N THR A 67 0.18 1.34 12.71
CA THR A 67 -1.19 1.12 13.18
C THR A 67 -2.15 0.96 12.01
N ALA A 68 -2.04 1.85 11.02
CA ALA A 68 -2.85 1.78 9.81
C ALA A 68 -2.56 0.53 8.98
N TRP A 69 -1.29 0.17 8.80
CA TRP A 69 -0.90 -1.05 8.10
C TRP A 69 -1.45 -2.31 8.76
N ALA A 70 -1.32 -2.42 10.08
CA ALA A 70 -1.78 -3.57 10.83
C ALA A 70 -3.30 -3.76 10.68
N TRP A 71 -4.08 -2.70 10.87
CA TRP A 71 -5.53 -2.80 10.78
C TRP A 71 -6.04 -2.94 9.37
N TYR A 72 -5.36 -2.37 8.38
CA TYR A 72 -5.67 -2.62 6.98
C TYR A 72 -5.42 -4.08 6.58
N ALA A 73 -4.29 -4.65 6.98
CA ALA A 73 -3.96 -6.05 6.70
C ALA A 73 -4.95 -7.00 7.39
N ASP A 74 -5.31 -6.72 8.65
CA ASP A 74 -6.34 -7.48 9.36
C ASP A 74 -7.72 -7.33 8.71
N TRP A 75 -8.06 -6.13 8.24
CA TRP A 75 -9.30 -5.91 7.50
C TRP A 75 -9.35 -6.73 6.21
N GLN A 76 -8.26 -6.77 5.43
CA GLN A 76 -8.18 -7.61 4.23
C GLN A 76 -8.41 -9.10 4.55
N ALA A 77 -7.81 -9.59 5.63
CA ALA A 77 -8.00 -10.95 6.09
C ALA A 77 -9.43 -11.22 6.57
N SER A 78 -10.01 -10.27 7.29
CA SER A 78 -11.40 -10.31 7.76
C SER A 78 -12.38 -10.40 6.59
N GLN A 79 -12.18 -9.56 5.57
CA GLN A 79 -13.01 -9.59 4.35
C GLN A 79 -12.88 -10.91 3.60
N ALA A 80 -11.66 -11.46 3.50
CA ALA A 80 -11.44 -12.75 2.86
C ALA A 80 -12.18 -13.88 3.56
N LEU A 81 -12.14 -13.93 4.89
CA LEU A 81 -12.81 -14.96 5.69
C LEU A 81 -14.31 -14.71 5.93
N GLY A 82 -14.85 -13.57 5.52
CA GLY A 82 -16.23 -13.20 5.77
C GLY A 82 -16.55 -12.92 7.25
N VAL A 83 -15.55 -12.46 8.02
CA VAL A 83 -15.72 -12.06 9.42
C VAL A 83 -15.67 -10.54 9.55
N THR A 84 -16.30 -10.00 10.60
CA THR A 84 -16.36 -8.57 10.83
C THR A 84 -15.20 -8.13 11.73
N GLN A 85 -14.45 -7.11 11.28
CA GLN A 85 -13.48 -6.44 12.14
C GLN A 85 -14.19 -5.53 13.16
N GLN A 86 -13.61 -5.39 14.35
CA GLN A 86 -14.12 -4.48 15.36
C GLN A 86 -14.04 -3.02 14.90
N PRO A 87 -15.14 -2.23 14.94
CA PRO A 87 -15.13 -0.86 14.47
C PRO A 87 -14.12 0.06 15.18
N GLU A 88 -13.81 -0.21 16.45
CA GLU A 88 -12.86 0.54 17.24
C GLU A 88 -11.44 0.56 16.62
N TYR A 89 -11.05 -0.51 15.93
CA TYR A 89 -9.72 -0.62 15.34
C TYR A 89 -9.47 0.44 14.25
N TRP A 90 -10.43 0.63 13.36
CA TRP A 90 -10.29 1.64 12.32
C TRP A 90 -10.46 3.06 12.87
N GLN A 91 -11.25 3.26 13.95
CA GLN A 91 -11.32 4.56 14.63
C GLN A 91 -9.96 4.93 15.22
N HIS A 92 -9.30 4.00 15.91
CA HIS A 92 -7.94 4.21 16.43
C HIS A 92 -6.93 4.48 15.32
N MET A 93 -7.07 3.84 14.16
CA MET A 93 -6.25 4.10 12.99
C MET A 93 -6.37 5.56 12.52
N LEU A 94 -7.59 6.08 12.40
CA LEU A 94 -7.83 7.46 11.96
C LEU A 94 -7.41 8.47 13.02
N ASP A 95 -7.66 8.21 14.30
CA ASP A 95 -7.24 9.06 15.41
C ASP A 95 -5.71 9.17 15.46
N SER A 96 -5.01 8.04 15.37
CA SER A 96 -3.55 8.00 15.33
C SER A 96 -2.99 8.78 14.15
N TYR A 97 -3.60 8.65 12.96
CA TYR A 97 -3.22 9.44 11.80
C TYR A 97 -3.42 10.94 12.04
N ALA A 98 -4.57 11.35 12.55
CA ALA A 98 -4.87 12.76 12.78
C ALA A 98 -3.90 13.41 13.78
N GLU A 99 -3.49 12.67 14.81
CA GLU A 99 -2.53 13.14 15.81
C GLU A 99 -1.11 13.32 15.25
N GLN A 100 -0.70 12.51 14.29
CA GLN A 100 0.68 12.42 13.81
C GLN A 100 0.90 12.97 12.38
N ALA A 101 -0.17 13.30 11.66
CA ALA A 101 -0.12 13.61 10.22
C ALA A 101 0.95 14.66 9.86
N ASP A 102 1.07 15.74 10.63
CA ASP A 102 2.00 16.82 10.33
C ASP A 102 3.49 16.41 10.42
N ASN A 103 3.78 15.32 11.14
CA ASN A 103 5.12 14.76 11.30
C ASN A 103 5.36 13.51 10.44
N MET A 104 4.36 13.09 9.66
CA MET A 104 4.48 11.91 8.80
C MET A 104 5.01 12.31 7.42
N PRO A 105 5.89 11.47 6.81
CA PRO A 105 6.22 11.60 5.39
C PRO A 105 4.95 11.59 4.52
N LEU A 106 4.94 12.37 3.44
CA LEU A 106 3.78 12.47 2.53
C LEU A 106 3.37 11.10 1.97
N LEU A 107 4.32 10.22 1.65
CA LEU A 107 4.03 8.88 1.16
C LEU A 107 3.30 8.04 2.21
N HIS A 108 3.73 8.08 3.47
CA HIS A 108 3.04 7.39 4.55
C HIS A 108 1.61 7.91 4.72
N ARG A 109 1.42 9.23 4.68
CA ARG A 109 0.09 9.85 4.74
C ARG A 109 -0.81 9.38 3.60
N ALA A 110 -0.29 9.39 2.38
CA ALA A 110 -1.04 8.96 1.19
C ALA A 110 -1.45 7.48 1.28
N LEU A 111 -0.55 6.60 1.74
CA LEU A 111 -0.84 5.18 1.92
C LEU A 111 -1.91 4.93 2.98
N VAL A 112 -1.81 5.59 4.13
CA VAL A 112 -2.83 5.46 5.19
C VAL A 112 -4.21 5.88 4.68
N LEU A 113 -4.30 7.00 3.96
CA LEU A 113 -5.57 7.46 3.41
C LEU A 113 -6.08 6.61 2.25
N ALA A 114 -5.18 5.98 1.47
CA ALA A 114 -5.56 4.99 0.48
C ALA A 114 -6.23 3.77 1.14
N TRP A 115 -5.65 3.27 2.22
CA TRP A 115 -6.23 2.16 2.99
C TRP A 115 -7.57 2.55 3.63
N ALA A 116 -7.63 3.74 4.25
CA ALA A 116 -8.86 4.26 4.82
C ALA A 116 -9.98 4.38 3.77
N GLN A 117 -9.67 4.91 2.61
CA GLN A 117 -10.65 5.03 1.52
C GLN A 117 -11.13 3.66 1.04
N GLU A 118 -10.25 2.69 0.91
CA GLU A 118 -10.60 1.32 0.52
C GLU A 118 -11.49 0.64 1.56
N MET A 119 -11.25 0.91 2.85
CA MET A 119 -12.08 0.44 3.96
C MET A 119 -13.42 1.22 4.10
N ASN A 120 -13.68 2.18 3.22
CA ASN A 120 -14.84 3.09 3.27
C ASN A 120 -14.93 3.92 4.55
N LEU A 121 -13.78 4.32 5.12
CA LEU A 121 -13.73 5.17 6.30
C LEU A 121 -13.89 6.66 5.93
N PRO A 122 -14.40 7.48 6.84
CA PRO A 122 -14.60 8.92 6.60
C PRO A 122 -13.26 9.65 6.61
N CYS A 123 -12.68 9.89 5.43
CA CYS A 123 -11.35 10.48 5.28
C CYS A 123 -11.27 11.71 4.35
N LYS A 124 -12.41 12.25 3.88
CA LYS A 124 -12.41 13.37 2.94
C LYS A 124 -11.68 14.62 3.47
N THR A 125 -11.90 14.99 4.73
CA THR A 125 -11.23 16.13 5.36
C THR A 125 -9.73 15.89 5.50
N LEU A 126 -9.33 14.68 5.88
CA LEU A 126 -7.92 14.30 5.99
C LEU A 126 -7.25 14.31 4.63
N LEU A 127 -7.94 13.89 3.59
CA LEU A 127 -7.44 13.90 2.22
C LEU A 127 -7.23 15.31 1.68
N LYS A 128 -8.12 16.26 1.99
CA LYS A 128 -7.92 17.68 1.69
C LYS A 128 -6.67 18.23 2.37
N GLY A 129 -6.46 17.89 3.64
CA GLY A 129 -5.26 18.29 4.39
C GLY A 129 -3.97 17.74 3.78
N LEU A 130 -3.99 16.52 3.26
CA LEU A 130 -2.85 15.94 2.54
C LEU A 130 -2.59 16.67 1.22
N ASP A 131 -3.61 16.95 0.43
CA ASP A 131 -3.51 17.72 -0.82
C ASP A 131 -2.88 19.10 -0.59
N GLU A 132 -3.32 19.82 0.42
CA GLU A 132 -2.75 21.10 0.83
C GLU A 132 -1.28 20.98 1.28
N ALA A 133 -0.93 19.92 1.99
CA ALA A 133 0.46 19.67 2.39
C ALA A 133 1.37 19.41 1.18
N ILE A 134 0.90 18.67 0.19
CA ILE A 134 1.61 18.46 -1.08
C ILE A 134 1.75 19.77 -1.85
N ALA A 135 0.70 20.58 -1.92
CA ALA A 135 0.73 21.87 -2.60
C ALA A 135 1.77 22.81 -1.97
N ARG A 136 1.83 22.88 -0.65
CA ARG A 136 2.83 23.70 0.08
C ARG A 136 4.26 23.22 -0.19
N ARG A 137 4.49 21.92 -0.29
CA ARG A 137 5.83 21.35 -0.53
C ARG A 137 6.26 21.54 -1.98
N GLY A 138 5.35 21.42 -2.94
CA GLY A 138 5.62 21.60 -4.37
C GLY A 138 6.15 22.98 -4.73
N THR A 139 5.84 24.01 -3.95
CA THR A 139 6.41 25.36 -4.15
C THR A 139 7.88 25.48 -3.78
N LYS A 140 8.44 24.48 -3.11
CA LYS A 140 9.86 24.42 -2.69
C LYS A 140 10.72 23.59 -3.65
N THR A 141 10.14 22.98 -4.68
CA THR A 141 10.86 22.07 -5.60
C THR A 141 11.75 22.78 -6.62
N GLU A 142 11.79 24.12 -6.63
CA GLU A 142 12.68 24.88 -7.52
C GLU A 142 14.17 24.74 -7.18
N ASP A 143 14.50 24.16 -6.00
CA ASP A 143 15.89 24.02 -5.52
C ASP A 143 16.50 22.60 -5.70
N PHE A 144 15.82 21.67 -6.38
CA PHE A 144 16.40 20.34 -6.61
C PHE A 144 17.41 20.36 -7.76
N SER A 145 18.69 20.33 -7.39
CA SER A 145 19.77 20.12 -8.37
C SER A 145 19.68 18.69 -8.94
N GLU A 146 20.07 18.56 -10.22
CA GLU A 146 20.14 17.26 -10.92
C GLU A 146 21.04 16.22 -10.22
N GLU A 147 21.87 16.63 -9.25
CA GLU A 147 22.77 15.77 -8.48
C GLU A 147 22.02 14.87 -7.50
N ASP A 148 20.89 15.29 -6.97
CA ASP A 148 20.08 14.49 -6.03
C ASP A 148 19.30 13.34 -6.70
N THR A 149 19.31 13.26 -8.03
CA THR A 149 18.51 12.27 -8.76
C THR A 149 19.24 10.95 -9.03
N ARG A 150 20.58 10.88 -8.85
CA ARG A 150 21.37 9.72 -9.27
C ARG A 150 21.39 8.57 -8.29
N ASP A 151 21.26 8.82 -6.99
CA ASP A 151 21.37 7.79 -5.94
C ASP A 151 20.02 7.21 -5.49
N ILE A 152 18.90 7.75 -5.97
CA ILE A 152 17.55 7.43 -5.50
C ILE A 152 16.94 6.23 -6.23
N ASN A 153 17.48 5.84 -7.38
CA ASN A 153 16.91 4.76 -8.19
C ASN A 153 17.11 3.36 -7.59
N ASP A 154 18.03 3.18 -6.63
CA ASP A 154 18.35 1.88 -6.05
C ASP A 154 17.77 1.69 -4.64
N SER A 155 17.29 2.75 -3.97
CA SER A 155 16.73 2.63 -2.63
C SER A 155 15.24 2.34 -2.66
N LEU A 156 14.80 1.43 -1.78
CA LEU A 156 13.38 1.13 -1.58
C LEU A 156 12.62 2.38 -1.15
N ILE A 157 11.53 2.70 -1.82
CA ILE A 157 10.76 3.94 -1.58
C ILE A 157 10.32 4.07 -0.12
N LEU A 158 9.92 2.97 0.50
CA LEU A 158 9.48 2.99 1.90
C LEU A 158 10.62 3.04 2.92
N ASP A 159 11.85 2.73 2.51
CA ASP A 159 13.04 2.93 3.34
C ASP A 159 13.54 4.37 3.28
N THR A 160 13.15 5.11 2.24
CA THR A 160 13.45 6.54 2.04
C THR A 160 12.16 7.34 1.80
N PRO A 161 11.23 7.37 2.77
CA PRO A 161 9.89 7.91 2.57
C PRO A 161 9.86 9.43 2.39
N GLU A 162 10.97 10.12 2.63
CA GLU A 162 11.14 11.57 2.43
C GLU A 162 11.91 11.91 1.14
N SER A 163 12.23 10.91 0.32
CA SER A 163 12.91 11.13 -0.96
C SER A 163 12.01 11.87 -1.96
N PRO A 164 12.60 12.55 -2.98
CA PRO A 164 11.83 13.18 -4.05
C PRO A 164 10.94 12.19 -4.81
N LEU A 165 11.38 10.95 -5.00
CA LEU A 165 10.55 9.91 -5.62
C LEU A 165 9.37 9.51 -4.72
N ALA A 166 9.58 9.36 -3.41
CA ALA A 166 8.50 9.08 -2.47
C ALA A 166 7.45 10.20 -2.46
N ASP A 167 7.87 11.44 -2.50
CA ASP A 167 6.98 12.59 -2.61
C ASP A 167 6.20 12.60 -3.93
N ALA A 168 6.84 12.25 -5.04
CA ALA A 168 6.18 12.12 -6.33
C ALA A 168 5.11 11.01 -6.32
N VAL A 169 5.43 9.86 -5.75
CA VAL A 169 4.48 8.74 -5.60
C VAL A 169 3.31 9.13 -4.70
N ALA A 170 3.59 9.83 -3.61
CA ALA A 170 2.55 10.37 -2.72
C ALA A 170 1.59 11.32 -3.47
N ASN A 171 2.12 12.20 -4.31
CA ASN A 171 1.34 13.13 -5.12
C ASN A 171 0.43 12.37 -6.10
N VAL A 172 0.99 11.44 -6.89
CA VAL A 172 0.21 10.66 -7.87
C VAL A 172 -0.87 9.82 -7.16
N LEU A 173 -0.55 9.18 -6.05
CA LEU A 173 -1.53 8.42 -5.26
C LEU A 173 -2.65 9.33 -4.74
N THR A 174 -2.30 10.49 -4.21
CA THR A 174 -3.28 11.46 -3.71
C THR A 174 -4.23 11.95 -4.80
N MET A 175 -3.73 12.17 -6.02
CA MET A 175 -4.59 12.50 -7.16
C MET A 175 -5.64 11.40 -7.43
N THR A 176 -5.24 10.13 -7.36
CA THR A 176 -6.16 9.00 -7.51
C THR A 176 -7.24 9.02 -6.42
N LEU A 177 -6.85 9.25 -5.17
CA LEU A 177 -7.76 9.28 -4.02
C LEU A 177 -8.73 10.46 -4.10
N LEU A 178 -8.26 11.65 -4.49
CA LEU A 178 -9.10 12.83 -4.71
C LEU A 178 -10.14 12.59 -5.80
N LYS A 179 -9.73 12.01 -6.92
CA LYS A 179 -10.63 11.68 -8.02
C LYS A 179 -11.75 10.73 -7.56
N LYS A 180 -11.42 9.68 -6.81
CA LYS A 180 -12.40 8.75 -6.24
C LYS A 180 -13.35 9.44 -5.25
N ALA A 181 -12.84 10.38 -4.47
CA ALA A 181 -13.62 11.16 -3.51
C ALA A 181 -14.41 12.32 -4.14
N GLN A 182 -14.27 12.54 -5.46
CA GLN A 182 -14.84 13.68 -6.20
C GLN A 182 -14.41 15.04 -5.62
N LEU A 183 -13.15 15.13 -5.23
CA LEU A 183 -12.50 16.34 -4.72
C LEU A 183 -11.54 16.90 -5.76
N LYS A 184 -11.40 18.23 -5.79
CA LYS A 184 -10.42 18.92 -6.62
C LYS A 184 -9.12 19.09 -5.86
N SER A 185 -7.99 18.89 -6.55
CA SER A 185 -6.67 19.18 -6.01
C SER A 185 -6.36 20.67 -6.03
N THR A 186 -5.63 21.14 -5.03
CA THR A 186 -5.04 22.47 -4.96
C THR A 186 -3.59 22.50 -5.46
N VAL A 187 -3.03 21.34 -5.79
CA VAL A 187 -1.68 21.20 -6.33
C VAL A 187 -1.64 21.74 -7.76
N MET A 188 -0.66 22.57 -8.06
CA MET A 188 -0.50 23.14 -9.40
C MET A 188 -0.27 22.05 -10.45
N PRO A 189 -0.84 22.18 -11.67
CA PRO A 189 -0.71 21.18 -12.73
C PRO A 189 0.74 20.83 -13.08
N GLN A 190 1.66 21.79 -13.04
CA GLN A 190 3.08 21.57 -13.30
C GLN A 190 3.72 20.65 -12.26
N VAL A 191 3.35 20.80 -10.99
CA VAL A 191 3.82 19.95 -9.89
C VAL A 191 3.27 18.53 -10.04
N GLN A 192 2.01 18.39 -10.42
CA GLN A 192 1.37 17.10 -10.71
C GLN A 192 2.06 16.40 -11.89
N GLN A 193 2.33 17.13 -12.97
CA GLN A 193 3.02 16.58 -14.15
C GLN A 193 4.44 16.12 -13.82
N TYR A 194 5.20 16.92 -13.08
CA TYR A 194 6.52 16.53 -12.60
C TYR A 194 6.49 15.25 -11.76
N ALA A 195 5.55 15.15 -10.84
CA ALA A 195 5.38 13.95 -10.01
C ALA A 195 5.03 12.71 -10.85
N TRP A 196 4.15 12.88 -11.83
CA TRP A 196 3.77 11.83 -12.76
C TRP A 196 4.98 11.33 -13.56
N ASP A 197 5.71 12.23 -14.19
CA ASP A 197 6.89 11.90 -15.01
C ASP A 197 7.95 11.17 -14.17
N LYS A 198 8.15 11.60 -12.93
CA LYS A 198 9.10 10.96 -12.02
C LYS A 198 8.66 9.55 -11.64
N ALA A 199 7.38 9.35 -11.34
CA ALA A 199 6.84 8.03 -10.99
C ALA A 199 6.88 7.06 -12.18
N VAL A 200 6.49 7.51 -13.39
CA VAL A 200 6.51 6.70 -14.62
C VAL A 200 7.92 6.24 -15.00
N ASN A 201 8.91 7.10 -14.84
CA ASN A 201 10.30 6.80 -15.21
C ASN A 201 11.09 6.08 -14.10
N SER A 202 10.45 5.78 -12.99
CA SER A 202 11.07 5.04 -11.88
C SER A 202 11.12 3.54 -12.18
N ASN A 203 12.06 2.83 -11.54
CA ASN A 203 12.13 1.37 -11.56
C ASN A 203 11.42 0.73 -10.36
N GLN A 204 10.75 1.50 -9.53
CA GLN A 204 10.11 1.02 -8.30
C GLN A 204 8.70 0.48 -8.58
N PRO A 205 8.39 -0.78 -8.21
CA PRO A 205 7.08 -1.37 -8.46
C PRO A 205 5.92 -0.61 -7.82
N LEU A 206 6.12 -0.01 -6.64
CA LEU A 206 5.10 0.79 -5.99
C LEU A 206 4.75 2.04 -6.82
N ALA A 207 5.76 2.70 -7.41
CA ALA A 207 5.54 3.84 -8.30
C ALA A 207 4.74 3.43 -9.55
N HIS A 208 5.09 2.32 -10.17
CA HIS A 208 4.36 1.79 -11.33
C HIS A 208 2.93 1.39 -10.99
N THR A 209 2.71 0.82 -9.80
CA THR A 209 1.38 0.45 -9.33
C THR A 209 0.49 1.68 -9.17
N VAL A 210 1.01 2.76 -8.62
CA VAL A 210 0.28 4.03 -8.46
C VAL A 210 -0.05 4.67 -9.82
N VAL A 211 0.88 4.62 -10.77
CA VAL A 211 0.65 5.04 -12.15
C VAL A 211 -0.47 4.21 -12.80
N LEU A 212 -0.42 2.89 -12.64
CA LEU A 212 -1.45 1.97 -13.15
C LEU A 212 -2.84 2.33 -12.62
N LEU A 213 -2.97 2.57 -11.32
CA LEU A 213 -4.24 2.94 -10.69
C LEU A 213 -4.82 4.26 -11.21
N ASN A 214 -3.96 5.21 -11.60
CA ASN A 214 -4.39 6.53 -12.04
C ASN A 214 -4.68 6.58 -13.55
N SER A 215 -3.96 5.82 -14.35
CA SER A 215 -4.12 5.81 -15.82
C SER A 215 -5.25 4.91 -16.33
N GLY A 216 -5.90 4.12 -15.48
CA GLY A 216 -6.80 3.06 -15.90
C GLY A 216 -6.08 1.80 -16.38
N GLY A 217 -4.77 1.85 -16.43
CA GLY A 217 -3.85 0.75 -16.63
C GLY A 217 -3.82 0.14 -18.02
N ASP A 218 -2.77 -0.63 -18.27
CA ASP A 218 -2.69 -1.56 -19.39
C ASP A 218 -1.93 -2.85 -18.99
N ALA A 219 -2.04 -3.84 -19.85
CA ALA A 219 -1.41 -5.15 -19.63
C ALA A 219 0.13 -5.05 -19.58
N THR A 220 0.72 -4.12 -20.31
CA THR A 220 2.16 -3.89 -20.36
C THR A 220 2.67 -3.36 -19.01
N GLN A 221 1.97 -2.39 -18.44
CA GLN A 221 2.30 -1.87 -17.11
C GLN A 221 2.14 -2.94 -16.02
N ALA A 222 1.06 -3.72 -16.07
CA ALA A 222 0.86 -4.83 -15.14
C ALA A 222 1.98 -5.87 -15.21
N ALA A 223 2.42 -6.23 -16.42
CA ALA A 223 3.55 -7.14 -16.64
C ALA A 223 4.87 -6.56 -16.12
N ALA A 224 5.10 -5.25 -16.32
CA ALA A 224 6.27 -4.56 -15.80
C ALA A 224 6.33 -4.57 -14.27
N ILE A 225 5.20 -4.35 -13.60
CA ILE A 225 5.10 -4.47 -12.14
C ILE A 225 5.48 -5.86 -11.67
N LEU A 226 4.90 -6.91 -12.27
CA LEU A 226 5.18 -8.30 -11.92
C LEU A 226 6.65 -8.66 -12.10
N SER A 227 7.26 -8.26 -13.21
CA SER A 227 8.67 -8.52 -13.48
C SER A 227 9.63 -7.77 -12.55
N GLY A 228 9.19 -6.63 -12.02
CA GLY A 228 9.94 -5.81 -11.07
C GLY A 228 9.85 -6.28 -9.62
N LEU A 229 8.94 -7.21 -9.28
CA LEU A 229 8.82 -7.75 -7.93
C LEU A 229 9.98 -8.70 -7.62
N THR A 230 10.94 -8.25 -6.85
CA THR A 230 12.11 -9.02 -6.44
C THR A 230 12.14 -9.27 -4.94
N ALA A 231 13.04 -10.18 -4.51
CA ALA A 231 13.25 -10.44 -3.08
C ALA A 231 13.94 -9.27 -2.35
N GLU A 232 14.56 -8.37 -3.09
CA GLU A 232 15.29 -7.21 -2.55
C GLU A 232 14.36 -6.08 -2.08
N GLN A 233 13.10 -6.10 -2.53
CA GLN A 233 12.12 -5.10 -2.10
C GLN A 233 11.58 -5.40 -0.70
N SER A 234 11.15 -4.36 -0.01
CA SER A 234 10.51 -4.51 1.29
C SER A 234 9.24 -5.37 1.20
N THR A 235 8.98 -6.14 2.26
CA THR A 235 7.81 -7.03 2.29
C THR A 235 6.49 -6.28 2.15
N ILE A 236 6.43 -5.05 2.68
CA ILE A 236 5.23 -4.20 2.57
C ILE A 236 5.03 -3.70 1.13
N GLU A 237 6.08 -3.28 0.42
CA GLU A 237 5.98 -2.83 -0.98
C GLU A 237 5.49 -3.96 -1.89
N ARG A 238 6.03 -5.16 -1.72
CA ARG A 238 5.58 -6.34 -2.47
C ARG A 238 4.13 -6.68 -2.18
N ALA A 239 3.74 -6.69 -0.91
CA ALA A 239 2.37 -6.98 -0.51
C ALA A 239 1.38 -5.95 -1.10
N LEU A 240 1.72 -4.67 -1.06
CA LEU A 240 0.90 -3.59 -1.64
C LEU A 240 0.80 -3.70 -3.16
N ALA A 241 1.93 -3.89 -3.86
CA ALA A 241 1.93 -4.03 -5.31
C ALA A 241 1.11 -5.25 -5.76
N MET A 242 1.25 -6.38 -5.09
CA MET A 242 0.46 -7.59 -5.37
C MET A 242 -1.03 -7.36 -5.13
N ASN A 243 -1.40 -6.71 -4.04
CA ASN A 243 -2.80 -6.46 -3.69
C ASN A 243 -3.48 -5.53 -4.70
N TRP A 244 -2.84 -4.42 -5.06
CA TRP A 244 -3.40 -3.46 -6.02
C TRP A 244 -3.43 -4.04 -7.43
N LEU A 245 -2.40 -4.78 -7.83
CA LEU A 245 -2.38 -5.48 -9.11
C LEU A 245 -3.51 -6.52 -9.23
N ALA A 246 -3.75 -7.30 -8.18
CA ALA A 246 -4.84 -8.27 -8.15
C ALA A 246 -6.21 -7.60 -8.28
N LYS A 247 -6.43 -6.46 -7.63
CA LYS A 247 -7.66 -5.67 -7.76
C LYS A 247 -7.85 -5.11 -9.15
N TYR A 248 -6.78 -4.57 -9.72
CA TYR A 248 -6.79 -4.08 -11.09
C TYR A 248 -7.17 -5.20 -12.08
N MET A 249 -6.54 -6.36 -11.95
CA MET A 249 -6.84 -7.52 -12.82
C MET A 249 -8.26 -8.03 -12.65
N ALA A 250 -8.82 -7.99 -11.47
CA ALA A 250 -10.21 -8.40 -11.22
C ALA A 250 -11.25 -7.50 -11.93
N THR A 251 -10.88 -6.25 -12.26
CA THR A 251 -11.74 -5.32 -13.00
C THR A 251 -11.65 -5.47 -14.52
N MET A 252 -10.66 -6.24 -15.02
CA MET A 252 -10.40 -6.44 -16.44
C MET A 252 -10.79 -7.86 -16.88
N PRO A 253 -11.88 -8.06 -17.62
CA PRO A 253 -12.41 -9.38 -17.96
C PRO A 253 -11.55 -10.23 -18.93
N SER A 254 -10.41 -9.72 -19.43
CA SER A 254 -9.65 -10.41 -20.50
C SER A 254 -8.13 -10.19 -20.46
N VAL A 255 -7.53 -9.81 -19.36
CA VAL A 255 -6.07 -9.66 -19.30
C VAL A 255 -5.44 -11.04 -19.10
N VAL A 256 -4.99 -11.63 -20.19
CA VAL A 256 -4.06 -12.79 -20.14
C VAL A 256 -2.68 -12.22 -19.85
N LEU A 257 -2.23 -12.35 -18.62
CA LEU A 257 -0.84 -12.01 -18.31
C LEU A 257 0.10 -13.02 -19.01
N PRO A 258 1.20 -12.55 -19.63
CA PRO A 258 2.21 -13.47 -20.10
C PRO A 258 2.74 -14.29 -18.91
N ALA A 259 2.92 -15.59 -19.12
CA ALA A 259 3.53 -16.45 -18.11
C ALA A 259 4.89 -15.85 -17.71
N PRO A 260 5.21 -15.77 -16.40
CA PRO A 260 6.50 -15.26 -15.97
C PRO A 260 7.60 -16.09 -16.62
N ALA A 261 8.55 -15.43 -17.30
CA ALA A 261 9.73 -16.07 -17.83
C ALA A 261 10.60 -16.49 -16.64
N GLY A 262 10.53 -17.76 -16.23
CA GLY A 262 11.33 -18.29 -15.11
C GLY A 262 10.76 -19.56 -14.50
N ALA A 263 11.39 -20.07 -13.46
CA ALA A 263 11.21 -21.37 -12.82
C ALA A 263 9.77 -21.74 -12.36
N TRP A 264 8.84 -20.80 -12.37
CA TRP A 264 7.42 -21.03 -12.04
C TRP A 264 6.65 -21.81 -13.09
N ALA A 265 7.15 -21.84 -14.35
CA ALA A 265 6.51 -22.59 -15.43
C ALA A 265 6.67 -24.11 -15.31
N LYS A 266 7.47 -24.62 -14.35
CA LYS A 266 7.78 -26.04 -14.20
C LYS A 266 6.98 -26.80 -13.15
N HIS A 267 6.22 -26.12 -12.31
CA HIS A 267 5.33 -26.78 -11.38
C HIS A 267 3.92 -26.87 -11.96
N LYS A 268 3.69 -27.85 -12.83
CA LYS A 268 2.33 -28.36 -12.99
C LYS A 268 1.96 -28.99 -11.65
N LEU A 269 0.97 -28.39 -11.00
CA LEU A 269 0.27 -29.06 -9.90
C LEU A 269 -0.33 -30.35 -10.44
N THR A 270 0.26 -31.44 -10.14
CA THR A 270 -0.33 -32.79 -10.25
C THR A 270 -1.28 -33.00 -9.09
#